data_ac3159c4a7cd687e280889c38ee6a1e0
#
_entry.id   ac3159c4a7cd687e280889c38ee6a1e0
#
_cell.length_a   1.000
_cell.length_b   1.000
_cell.length_c   1.000
_cell.angle_alpha   90.00
_cell.angle_beta   90.00
_cell.angle_gamma   90.00
#
_symmetry.space_group_name_H-M   'P 1'
#
loop_
_entity.id
_entity.type
_entity.pdbx_description
1 polymer ?
#
loop_
_entity_poly.entity_id
_entity_poly.type
_entity_poly.pdbx_seq_one_letter_code
_entity_poly.pdbx_strand_id
1 'polypeptide(L)'
;MLNNKIVQDKQALVSNKTRDAKEKFNIHIIQKNATAISDISAHNFDINKARQISQNALVALDAKDSLQSMLAAQILSIHELQQKSMVYAHAADDLELKKYFTNATIKLANCFVQQANTLAKLQGVGGQKIIVERVDVHQGGQAIVGNIQGSMGAKDKK
;
A
#
# COMPACT_ATOMS: atom_id res chain seq x y z
N MET A 1 -30.91 12.62 29.05
CA MET A 1 -30.64 11.25 28.61
C MET A 1 -30.99 10.98 27.15
N LEU A 2 -32.10 11.52 26.60
CA LEU A 2 -32.50 11.30 25.17
C LEU A 2 -31.50 11.83 24.14
N ASN A 3 -30.93 13.02 24.34
CA ASN A 3 -29.96 13.63 23.40
C ASN A 3 -28.67 12.81 23.26
N ASN A 4 -28.15 12.20 24.31
CA ASN A 4 -26.95 11.37 24.24
C ASN A 4 -27.19 10.10 23.43
N LYS A 5 -28.36 9.50 23.52
CA LYS A 5 -28.71 8.31 22.75
C LYS A 5 -28.81 8.61 21.25
N ILE A 6 -29.43 9.72 20.87
CA ILE A 6 -29.52 10.15 19.45
C ILE A 6 -28.16 10.44 18.85
N VAL A 7 -27.24 11.03 19.62
CA VAL A 7 -25.86 11.30 19.16
C VAL A 7 -25.09 10.00 18.98
N GLN A 8 -25.21 9.06 19.90
CA GLN A 8 -24.56 7.74 19.81
C GLN A 8 -25.09 6.93 18.62
N ASP A 9 -26.41 6.93 18.40
CA ASP A 9 -27.03 6.24 17.26
C ASP A 9 -26.58 6.82 15.91
N LYS A 10 -26.45 8.15 15.79
CA LYS A 10 -25.92 8.81 14.60
C LYS A 10 -24.44 8.47 14.36
N GLN A 11 -23.61 8.44 15.39
CA GLN A 11 -22.20 8.07 15.29
C GLN A 11 -22.02 6.60 14.88
N ALA A 12 -22.81 5.69 15.43
CA ALA A 12 -22.84 4.29 15.07
C ALA A 12 -23.25 4.09 13.59
N LEU A 13 -24.26 4.84 13.13
CA LEU A 13 -24.73 4.78 11.76
C LEU A 13 -23.65 5.27 10.76
N VAL A 14 -22.96 6.37 11.06
CA VAL A 14 -21.85 6.91 10.24
C VAL A 14 -20.69 5.93 10.23
N SER A 15 -20.33 5.33 11.37
CA SER A 15 -19.26 4.33 11.47
C SER A 15 -19.57 3.10 10.61
N ASN A 16 -20.80 2.60 10.64
CA ASN A 16 -21.23 1.46 9.85
C ASN A 16 -21.21 1.74 8.33
N LYS A 17 -21.67 2.93 7.91
CA LYS A 17 -21.60 3.35 6.50
C LYS A 17 -20.16 3.45 6.00
N THR A 18 -19.27 3.99 6.82
CA THR A 18 -17.84 4.12 6.47
C THR A 18 -17.18 2.75 6.34
N ARG A 19 -17.49 1.81 7.23
CA ARG A 19 -16.98 0.43 7.16
C ARG A 19 -17.47 -0.29 5.91
N ASP A 20 -18.75 -0.21 5.61
CA ASP A 20 -19.35 -0.81 4.40
C ASP A 20 -18.72 -0.23 3.12
N ALA A 21 -18.51 1.08 3.06
CA ALA A 21 -17.87 1.73 1.93
C ALA A 21 -16.41 1.27 1.73
N LYS A 22 -15.64 1.11 2.82
CA LYS A 22 -14.27 0.59 2.76
C LYS A 22 -14.23 -0.86 2.28
N GLU A 23 -15.13 -1.69 2.76
CA GLU A 23 -15.22 -3.09 2.36
C GLU A 23 -15.56 -3.22 0.86
N LYS A 24 -16.57 -2.51 0.38
CA LYS A 24 -16.93 -2.47 -1.05
C LYS A 24 -15.78 -1.96 -1.91
N PHE A 25 -15.06 -0.95 -1.45
CA PHE A 25 -13.90 -0.42 -2.16
C PHE A 25 -12.75 -1.44 -2.23
N ASN A 26 -12.45 -2.15 -1.15
CA ASN A 26 -11.44 -3.22 -1.15
C ASN A 26 -11.83 -4.36 -2.10
N ILE A 27 -13.09 -4.76 -2.13
CA ILE A 27 -13.59 -5.75 -3.10
C ILE A 27 -13.36 -5.27 -4.53
N HIS A 28 -13.64 -3.99 -4.81
CA HIS A 28 -13.39 -3.40 -6.12
C HIS A 28 -11.91 -3.42 -6.49
N ILE A 29 -11.01 -3.07 -5.56
CA ILE A 29 -9.54 -3.13 -5.76
C ILE A 29 -9.12 -4.55 -6.11
N ILE A 30 -9.56 -5.54 -5.33
CA ILE A 30 -9.23 -6.96 -5.56
C ILE A 30 -9.69 -7.41 -6.95
N GLN A 31 -10.91 -7.08 -7.35
CA GLN A 31 -11.45 -7.45 -8.66
C GLN A 31 -10.65 -6.83 -9.81
N LYS A 32 -10.33 -5.53 -9.72
CA LYS A 32 -9.54 -4.82 -10.74
C LYS A 32 -8.10 -5.33 -10.81
N ASN A 33 -7.49 -5.56 -9.66
CA ASN A 33 -6.14 -6.10 -9.59
C ASN A 33 -6.06 -7.52 -10.15
N ALA A 34 -7.04 -8.39 -9.85
CA ALA A 34 -7.10 -9.75 -10.37
C ALA A 34 -7.06 -9.82 -11.90
N THR A 35 -7.74 -8.89 -12.59
CA THR A 35 -7.65 -8.79 -14.05
C THR A 35 -6.32 -8.19 -14.53
N ALA A 36 -5.76 -7.23 -13.78
CA ALA A 36 -4.52 -6.56 -14.16
C ALA A 36 -3.28 -7.48 -14.07
N ILE A 37 -3.26 -8.41 -13.10
CA ILE A 37 -2.13 -9.36 -12.92
C ILE A 37 -2.22 -10.60 -13.80
N SER A 38 -3.34 -10.80 -14.50
CA SER A 38 -3.64 -12.03 -15.22
C SER A 38 -3.59 -11.83 -16.74
N ASP A 39 -3.26 -12.89 -17.44
CA ASP A 39 -3.57 -13.00 -18.87
C ASP A 39 -5.00 -13.52 -19.03
N ILE A 40 -5.93 -12.58 -19.23
CA ILE A 40 -7.37 -12.90 -19.38
C ILE A 40 -7.68 -13.65 -20.66
N SER A 41 -6.77 -13.67 -21.63
CA SER A 41 -6.90 -14.42 -22.90
C SER A 41 -6.39 -15.85 -22.80
N ALA A 42 -5.71 -16.21 -21.73
CA ALA A 42 -5.19 -17.56 -21.54
C ALA A 42 -6.34 -18.58 -21.40
N HIS A 43 -6.21 -19.71 -22.07
CA HIS A 43 -7.21 -20.78 -22.05
C HIS A 43 -7.53 -21.31 -20.63
N ASN A 44 -6.58 -21.24 -19.72
CA ASN A 44 -6.70 -21.68 -18.33
C ASN A 44 -6.89 -20.52 -17.34
N PHE A 45 -7.37 -19.35 -17.82
CA PHE A 45 -7.64 -18.22 -16.94
C PHE A 45 -8.75 -18.55 -15.92
N ASP A 46 -8.43 -18.35 -14.64
CA ASP A 46 -9.36 -18.51 -13.52
C ASP A 46 -9.43 -17.21 -12.72
N ILE A 47 -10.53 -16.50 -12.85
CA ILE A 47 -10.77 -15.23 -12.15
C ILE A 47 -10.83 -15.42 -10.62
N ASN A 48 -11.27 -16.55 -10.12
CA ASN A 48 -11.36 -16.78 -8.68
C ASN A 48 -9.97 -16.99 -8.08
N LYS A 49 -9.11 -17.74 -8.78
CA LYS A 49 -7.69 -17.88 -8.40
C LYS A 49 -6.98 -16.52 -8.45
N ALA A 50 -7.20 -15.72 -9.48
CA ALA A 50 -6.62 -14.40 -9.60
C ALA A 50 -7.08 -13.44 -8.48
N ARG A 51 -8.37 -13.48 -8.11
CA ARG A 51 -8.92 -12.73 -6.96
C ARG A 51 -8.27 -13.15 -5.64
N GLN A 52 -8.08 -14.45 -5.45
CA GLN A 52 -7.43 -14.98 -4.25
C GLN A 52 -5.98 -14.51 -4.14
N ILE A 53 -5.22 -14.52 -5.24
CA ILE A 53 -3.85 -13.98 -5.29
C ILE A 53 -3.84 -12.50 -4.90
N SER A 54 -4.72 -11.70 -5.51
CA SER A 54 -4.84 -10.27 -5.20
C SER A 54 -5.21 -10.03 -3.74
N GLN A 55 -6.17 -10.78 -3.18
CA GLN A 55 -6.56 -10.67 -1.78
C GLN A 55 -5.41 -11.04 -0.83
N ASN A 56 -4.72 -12.15 -1.12
CA ASN A 56 -3.58 -12.59 -0.32
C ASN A 56 -2.45 -11.55 -0.32
N ALA A 57 -2.22 -10.86 -1.44
CA ALA A 57 -1.22 -9.80 -1.53
C ALA A 57 -1.55 -8.60 -0.62
N LEU A 58 -2.82 -8.17 -0.57
CA LEU A 58 -3.24 -7.10 0.32
C LEU A 58 -3.01 -7.45 1.79
N VAL A 59 -3.28 -8.70 2.15
CA VAL A 59 -3.05 -9.23 3.51
C VAL A 59 -1.57 -9.35 3.81
N ALA A 60 -0.79 -9.94 2.90
CA ALA A 60 0.65 -10.16 3.07
C ALA A 60 1.45 -8.84 3.15
N LEU A 61 0.97 -7.79 2.49
CA LEU A 61 1.55 -6.45 2.54
C LEU A 61 0.99 -5.59 3.70
N ASP A 62 0.20 -6.18 4.60
CA ASP A 62 -0.38 -5.51 5.79
C ASP A 62 -1.10 -4.19 5.46
N ALA A 63 -1.90 -4.19 4.40
CA ALA A 63 -2.64 -3.01 3.96
C ALA A 63 -3.80 -2.71 4.92
N LYS A 64 -3.70 -1.63 5.70
CA LYS A 64 -4.64 -1.30 6.81
C LYS A 64 -5.75 -0.35 6.41
N ASP A 65 -5.59 0.37 5.34
CA ASP A 65 -6.57 1.33 4.83
C ASP A 65 -6.69 1.26 3.31
N SER A 66 -7.66 2.01 2.76
CA SER A 66 -7.95 1.98 1.33
C SER A 66 -6.79 2.47 0.45
N LEU A 67 -6.00 3.43 0.93
CA LEU A 67 -4.83 3.93 0.18
C LEU A 67 -3.72 2.88 0.14
N GLN A 68 -3.44 2.24 1.29
CA GLN A 68 -2.49 1.14 1.36
C GLN A 68 -2.96 -0.06 0.53
N SER A 69 -4.27 -0.35 0.49
CA SER A 69 -4.82 -1.41 -0.35
C SER A 69 -4.63 -1.12 -1.85
N MET A 70 -4.87 0.11 -2.29
CA MET A 70 -4.59 0.52 -3.68
C MET A 70 -3.11 0.37 -4.02
N LEU A 71 -2.23 0.81 -3.13
CA LEU A 71 -0.79 0.78 -3.34
C LEU A 71 -0.26 -0.66 -3.35
N ALA A 72 -0.74 -1.52 -2.45
CA ALA A 72 -0.42 -2.95 -2.42
C ALA A 72 -0.84 -3.66 -3.72
N ALA A 73 -2.04 -3.36 -4.23
CA ALA A 73 -2.52 -3.88 -5.50
C ALA A 73 -1.66 -3.41 -6.68
N GLN A 74 -1.23 -2.15 -6.70
CA GLN A 74 -0.32 -1.63 -7.73
C GLN A 74 1.07 -2.28 -7.65
N ILE A 75 1.62 -2.46 -6.45
CA ILE A 75 2.90 -3.15 -6.24
C ILE A 75 2.85 -4.57 -6.83
N LEU A 76 1.77 -5.31 -6.57
CA LEU A 76 1.58 -6.65 -7.15
C LEU A 76 1.52 -6.57 -8.68
N SER A 77 0.71 -5.67 -9.25
CA SER A 77 0.59 -5.53 -10.71
C SER A 77 1.92 -5.21 -11.38
N ILE A 78 2.70 -4.31 -10.79
CA ILE A 78 4.03 -3.94 -11.30
C ILE A 78 4.99 -5.11 -11.21
N HIS A 79 4.98 -5.84 -10.11
CA HIS A 79 5.79 -7.03 -9.93
C HIS A 79 5.49 -8.09 -11.00
N GLU A 80 4.23 -8.42 -11.19
CA GLU A 80 3.80 -9.40 -12.20
C GLU A 80 4.18 -8.97 -13.63
N LEU A 81 4.00 -7.70 -13.97
CA LEU A 81 4.38 -7.17 -15.27
C LEU A 81 5.89 -7.17 -15.46
N GLN A 82 6.66 -6.87 -14.40
CA GLN A 82 8.12 -6.94 -14.41
C GLN A 82 8.60 -8.37 -14.68
N GLN A 83 8.04 -9.37 -13.98
CA GLN A 83 8.38 -10.78 -14.19
C GLN A 83 8.10 -11.22 -15.63
N LYS A 84 6.94 -10.86 -16.18
CA LYS A 84 6.60 -11.13 -17.59
C LYS A 84 7.57 -10.45 -18.55
N SER A 85 7.92 -9.19 -18.31
CA SER A 85 8.89 -8.47 -19.14
C SER A 85 10.28 -9.13 -19.14
N MET A 86 10.73 -9.67 -18.01
CA MET A 86 11.96 -10.44 -17.91
C MET A 86 11.90 -11.72 -18.76
N VAL A 87 10.80 -12.47 -18.66
CA VAL A 87 10.60 -13.68 -19.47
C VAL A 87 10.67 -13.35 -20.97
N TYR A 88 9.96 -12.30 -21.41
CA TYR A 88 9.98 -11.88 -22.81
C TYR A 88 11.35 -11.36 -23.25
N ALA A 89 12.10 -10.66 -22.38
CA ALA A 89 13.46 -10.25 -22.69
C ALA A 89 14.40 -11.43 -22.91
N HIS A 90 14.23 -12.52 -22.13
CA HIS A 90 15.02 -13.74 -22.30
C HIS A 90 14.61 -14.54 -23.55
N ALA A 91 13.32 -14.59 -23.86
CA ALA A 91 12.77 -15.36 -24.98
C ALA A 91 12.91 -14.66 -26.32
N ALA A 92 13.16 -13.34 -26.35
CA ALA A 92 13.24 -12.58 -27.59
C ALA A 92 14.52 -12.89 -28.38
N ASP A 93 14.39 -13.35 -29.62
CA ASP A 93 15.49 -13.51 -30.56
C ASP A 93 15.87 -12.19 -31.23
N ASP A 94 14.88 -11.31 -31.44
CA ASP A 94 15.06 -9.99 -32.01
C ASP A 94 15.69 -9.02 -31.01
N LEU A 95 16.76 -8.33 -31.42
CA LEU A 95 17.52 -7.42 -30.58
C LEU A 95 16.70 -6.21 -30.09
N GLU A 96 15.82 -5.67 -30.92
CA GLU A 96 15.00 -4.51 -30.55
C GLU A 96 13.91 -4.90 -29.55
N LEU A 97 13.29 -6.06 -29.72
CA LEU A 97 12.36 -6.60 -28.72
C LEU A 97 13.09 -6.91 -27.41
N LYS A 98 14.27 -7.49 -27.46
CA LYS A 98 15.09 -7.74 -26.27
C LYS A 98 15.41 -6.45 -25.51
N LYS A 99 15.85 -5.41 -26.22
CA LYS A 99 16.11 -4.08 -25.65
C LYS A 99 14.83 -3.48 -25.06
N TYR A 100 13.70 -3.57 -25.78
CA TYR A 100 12.42 -3.05 -25.33
C TYR A 100 12.01 -3.66 -24.00
N PHE A 101 11.98 -4.99 -23.89
CA PHE A 101 11.58 -5.69 -22.66
C PHE A 101 12.60 -5.50 -21.53
N THR A 102 13.89 -5.44 -21.82
CA THR A 102 14.92 -5.12 -20.81
C THR A 102 14.69 -3.72 -20.23
N ASN A 103 14.45 -2.73 -21.07
CA ASN A 103 14.18 -1.36 -20.64
C ASN A 103 12.85 -1.28 -19.83
N ALA A 104 11.82 -2.01 -20.26
CA ALA A 104 10.56 -2.11 -19.52
C ALA A 104 10.78 -2.70 -18.12
N THR A 105 11.56 -3.77 -18.03
CA THR A 105 11.92 -4.40 -16.74
C THR A 105 12.60 -3.42 -15.79
N ILE A 106 13.58 -2.64 -16.28
CA ILE A 106 14.30 -1.65 -15.47
C ILE A 106 13.35 -0.54 -14.97
N LYS A 107 12.49 -0.02 -15.86
CA LYS A 107 11.51 1.01 -15.49
C LYS A 107 10.51 0.51 -14.44
N LEU A 108 10.02 -0.73 -14.60
CA LEU A 108 9.09 -1.35 -13.66
C LEU A 108 9.77 -1.62 -12.31
N ALA A 109 11.04 -2.06 -12.30
CA ALA A 109 11.82 -2.23 -11.06
C ALA A 109 11.93 -0.91 -10.28
N ASN A 110 12.24 0.20 -10.96
CA ASN A 110 12.32 1.51 -10.33
C ASN A 110 10.96 1.96 -9.77
N CYS A 111 9.88 1.73 -10.51
CA CYS A 111 8.52 2.03 -10.06
C CYS A 111 8.15 1.19 -8.84
N PHE A 112 8.47 -0.11 -8.83
CA PHE A 112 8.27 -1.01 -7.70
C PHE A 112 8.95 -0.48 -6.44
N VAL A 113 10.23 -0.11 -6.51
CA VAL A 113 10.99 0.42 -5.37
C VAL A 113 10.35 1.70 -4.82
N GLN A 114 9.93 2.62 -5.69
CA GLN A 114 9.26 3.85 -5.25
C GLN A 114 7.95 3.57 -4.52
N GLN A 115 7.12 2.66 -5.04
CA GLN A 115 5.85 2.30 -4.42
C GLN A 115 6.04 1.53 -3.11
N ALA A 116 6.99 0.59 -3.07
CA ALA A 116 7.33 -0.14 -1.86
C ALA A 116 7.81 0.80 -0.74
N ASN A 117 8.66 1.76 -1.07
CA ASN A 117 9.10 2.79 -0.12
C ASN A 117 7.94 3.69 0.36
N THR A 118 6.99 4.00 -0.53
CA THR A 118 5.80 4.77 -0.16
C THR A 118 4.90 3.98 0.78
N LEU A 119 4.65 2.70 0.49
CA LEU A 119 3.88 1.82 1.38
C LEU A 119 4.54 1.68 2.75
N ALA A 120 5.86 1.44 2.79
CA ALA A 120 6.62 1.35 4.03
C ALA A 120 6.49 2.63 4.89
N LYS A 121 6.56 3.82 4.26
CA LYS A 121 6.35 5.10 4.95
C LYS A 121 4.93 5.24 5.50
N LEU A 122 3.91 4.85 4.74
CA LEU A 122 2.51 4.88 5.18
C LEU A 122 2.25 3.90 6.34
N GLN A 123 2.99 2.80 6.39
CA GLN A 123 2.94 1.82 7.46
C GLN A 123 3.80 2.20 8.69
N GLY A 124 4.52 3.33 8.63
CA GLY A 124 5.41 3.77 9.70
C GLY A 124 6.71 2.97 9.79
N VAL A 125 7.05 2.21 8.77
CA VAL A 125 8.33 1.49 8.68
C VAL A 125 9.42 2.50 8.30
N GLY A 126 10.42 2.65 9.14
CA GLY A 126 11.48 3.64 8.97
C GLY A 126 11.16 4.95 9.70
N GLY A 127 11.03 4.90 11.02
CA GLY A 127 10.67 6.02 11.88
C GLY A 127 11.41 7.31 11.52
N GLN A 128 10.68 8.41 11.50
CA GLN A 128 11.23 9.74 11.23
C GLN A 128 12.21 10.11 12.36
N LYS A 129 13.51 10.13 12.06
CA LYS A 129 14.50 10.65 12.99
C LYS A 129 14.49 12.17 12.90
N ILE A 130 13.88 12.82 13.89
CA ILE A 130 13.97 14.27 14.03
C ILE A 130 15.29 14.58 14.75
N ILE A 131 16.22 15.23 14.04
CA ILE A 131 17.46 15.73 14.64
C ILE A 131 17.24 17.22 14.89
N VAL A 132 17.20 17.60 16.17
CA VAL A 132 17.16 19.01 16.55
C VAL A 132 18.62 19.47 16.69
N GLU A 133 19.09 20.23 15.73
CA GLU A 133 20.50 20.72 15.73
C GLU A 133 20.71 21.91 16.65
N ARG A 134 19.64 22.68 16.88
CA ARG A 134 19.73 23.89 17.73
C ARG A 134 18.40 24.18 18.40
N VAL A 135 18.45 24.52 19.67
CA VAL A 135 17.31 25.03 20.45
C VAL A 135 17.76 26.38 21.06
N ASP A 136 17.17 27.47 20.62
CA ASP A 136 17.37 28.79 21.21
C ASP A 136 16.36 28.98 22.34
N VAL A 137 16.86 29.08 23.58
CA VAL A 137 16.04 29.31 24.78
C VAL A 137 16.18 30.75 25.19
N HIS A 138 15.10 31.52 25.14
CA HIS A 138 15.09 32.89 25.64
C HIS A 138 15.06 32.94 27.16
N GLN A 139 15.49 34.08 27.70
CA GLN A 139 15.60 34.30 29.13
C GLN A 139 14.26 34.03 29.86
N GLY A 140 14.24 33.05 30.77
CA GLY A 140 13.05 32.60 31.48
C GLY A 140 12.35 31.39 30.86
N GLY A 141 12.78 30.89 29.71
CA GLY A 141 12.27 29.67 29.09
C GLY A 141 12.95 28.41 29.56
N GLN A 142 12.24 27.29 29.53
CA GLN A 142 12.81 25.95 29.73
C GLN A 142 12.72 25.17 28.41
N ALA A 143 13.82 24.49 28.05
CA ALA A 143 13.84 23.56 26.94
C ALA A 143 14.20 22.16 27.40
N ILE A 144 13.39 21.17 27.00
CA ILE A 144 13.71 19.76 27.18
C ILE A 144 14.27 19.26 25.86
N VAL A 145 15.58 18.98 25.82
CA VAL A 145 16.22 18.38 24.65
C VAL A 145 16.40 16.89 24.93
N GLY A 146 15.71 16.07 24.17
CA GLY A 146 15.79 14.61 24.28
C GLY A 146 15.71 13.95 22.90
N ASN A 147 16.13 12.70 22.83
CA ASN A 147 15.99 11.91 21.61
C ASN A 147 14.54 11.46 21.48
N ILE A 148 13.74 12.16 20.65
CA ILE A 148 12.34 11.79 20.40
C ILE A 148 12.34 10.74 19.27
N GLN A 149 12.31 9.47 19.65
CA GLN A 149 11.93 8.41 18.71
C GLN A 149 10.41 8.38 18.63
N GLY A 150 9.85 8.96 17.57
CA GLY A 150 8.42 8.88 17.26
C GLY A 150 8.06 7.47 16.83
N SER A 151 7.71 6.62 17.79
CA SER A 151 6.99 5.39 17.53
C SER A 151 5.50 5.74 17.40
N MET A 152 5.00 5.90 16.19
CA MET A 152 3.55 5.91 15.98
C MET A 152 3.05 4.48 16.11
N GLY A 153 2.45 4.16 17.26
CA GLY A 153 1.58 3.01 17.42
C GLY A 153 2.00 1.93 18.40
N ALA A 154 1.97 2.24 19.69
CA ALA A 154 1.59 1.25 20.68
C ALA A 154 0.55 1.90 21.61
N LYS A 155 -0.72 1.60 21.39
CA LYS A 155 -1.73 1.83 22.42
C LYS A 155 -1.55 0.73 23.45
N ASP A 156 -0.93 1.05 24.58
CA ASP A 156 -1.01 0.24 25.77
C ASP A 156 -2.48 0.11 26.19
N LYS A 157 -2.97 -1.12 26.15
CA LYS A 157 -4.20 -1.50 26.83
C LYS A 157 -3.86 -1.67 28.32
N LYS A 158 -4.44 -0.82 29.13
CA LYS A 158 -4.84 -1.18 30.50
C LYS A 158 -6.32 -1.43 30.54
#